data_7c80f9990accbca56cbdcde781975a78
#
_entry.id   7c80f9990accbca56cbdcde781975a78
#
_cell.length_a   1.000
_cell.length_b   1.000
_cell.length_c   1.000
_cell.angle_alpha   90.00
_cell.angle_beta   90.00
_cell.angle_gamma   90.00
#
_symmetry.space_group_name_H-M   'P 1'
#
loop_
_entity.id
_entity.type
_entity.pdbx_description
1 polymer ?
#
loop_
_entity_poly.entity_id
_entity_poly.type
_entity_poly.pdbx_seq_one_letter_code
_entity_poly.pdbx_strand_id
1 'polypeptide(L)'
;MIVAEIIYNLSILAVLSVLSNMLDDRFDRSWMRGQVLQGLLFGSIALVAMTYPFIYAEGIIFDGRSVVVSVGTAFFGPLTGAISLMMAGAFRVWVGGGGMVMGILTLLFSFIIGWLFYLIKNNSPGRRTTAMQLLSMGVIVHFMMVVFIYALPSEHVREVMETIAVTVMVVYPAVTLLMGKIIASHEERRMHMEKLAESEERFRLLIGSSDDIIFTVNRNLVLSGVFGKWMEPLARKAEDYVGRTAAEIHGEQLGRYQEEQFRKALAGEDVLYEWEDDIGSGMRYYQTKVSPMRNENGDIIGLVGIGRDITETRRMQEQLSRSLREKNVLIAEIHHRVKNNMAIISSLLNLQSGYAEGEETRALLEETESRVRAMALVHELVYEGDNFTEIAIRDLLDRMMNLLERSYRMPDKDISTSLQADDITMDMSSSIPLALLVNELVTNSWKHGFHGEREGLIHVSLLRMNGQFELRVEDNGSGISEEQAEKLLQPSSFGYTIINGLVQQLGGTLEYDSSGKGLAVIIRF
;
A
#
# COMPACT_ATOMS: atom_id res chain seq x y z
N MET A 1 4.44 -38.94 -63.20
CA MET A 1 5.81 -38.98 -62.67
C MET A 1 6.05 -37.71 -61.87
N ILE A 2 6.00 -36.48 -62.40
CA ILE A 2 6.24 -35.17 -61.70
C ILE A 2 5.42 -35.01 -60.45
N VAL A 3 4.12 -35.34 -60.42
CA VAL A 3 3.24 -35.19 -59.24
C VAL A 3 3.66 -36.11 -58.08
N ALA A 4 4.10 -37.33 -58.38
CA ALA A 4 4.58 -38.28 -57.36
C ALA A 4 5.87 -37.80 -56.69
N GLU A 5 6.80 -37.24 -57.47
CA GLU A 5 8.06 -36.67 -56.96
C GLU A 5 7.84 -35.37 -56.10
N ILE A 6 6.89 -34.56 -56.53
CA ILE A 6 6.49 -33.37 -55.72
C ILE A 6 5.88 -33.83 -54.38
N ILE A 7 4.98 -34.82 -54.40
CA ILE A 7 4.37 -35.37 -53.17
C ILE A 7 5.45 -35.96 -52.24
N TYR A 8 6.42 -36.68 -52.78
CA TYR A 8 7.53 -37.25 -52.02
C TYR A 8 8.37 -36.15 -51.34
N ASN A 9 8.78 -35.13 -52.10
CA ASN A 9 9.54 -34.01 -51.57
C ASN A 9 8.75 -33.23 -50.47
N LEU A 10 7.44 -33.02 -50.69
CA LEU A 10 6.56 -32.40 -49.69
C LEU A 10 6.48 -33.23 -48.41
N SER A 11 6.38 -34.56 -48.52
CA SER A 11 6.32 -35.47 -47.38
C SER A 11 7.60 -35.41 -46.54
N ILE A 12 8.77 -35.41 -47.22
CA ILE A 12 10.07 -35.28 -46.56
C ILE A 12 10.16 -33.94 -45.80
N LEU A 13 9.73 -32.85 -46.41
CA LEU A 13 9.76 -31.52 -45.77
C LEU A 13 8.79 -31.40 -44.59
N ALA A 14 7.63 -32.08 -44.65
CA ALA A 14 6.72 -32.17 -43.52
C ALA A 14 7.35 -32.96 -42.35
N VAL A 15 7.98 -34.12 -42.64
CA VAL A 15 8.72 -34.89 -41.62
C VAL A 15 9.86 -34.07 -41.02
N LEU A 16 10.62 -33.33 -41.85
CA LEU A 16 11.67 -32.42 -41.38
C LEU A 16 11.13 -31.41 -40.39
N SER A 17 9.99 -30.77 -40.68
CA SER A 17 9.40 -29.78 -39.79
C SER A 17 9.05 -30.36 -38.41
N VAL A 18 8.52 -31.59 -38.37
CA VAL A 18 8.20 -32.29 -37.13
C VAL A 18 9.46 -32.65 -36.34
N LEU A 19 10.45 -33.26 -37.01
CA LEU A 19 11.72 -33.63 -36.36
C LEU A 19 12.49 -32.42 -35.86
N SER A 20 12.49 -31.32 -36.62
CA SER A 20 13.10 -30.05 -36.24
C SER A 20 12.45 -29.46 -34.98
N ASN A 21 11.11 -29.52 -34.89
CA ASN A 21 10.40 -29.05 -33.68
C ASN A 21 10.72 -29.93 -32.47
N MET A 22 10.74 -31.26 -32.60
CA MET A 22 11.13 -32.17 -31.50
C MET A 22 12.58 -31.95 -31.04
N LEU A 23 13.47 -31.62 -31.96
CA LEU A 23 14.86 -31.32 -31.65
C LEU A 23 14.98 -29.97 -30.91
N ASP A 24 14.21 -28.97 -31.34
CA ASP A 24 14.16 -27.63 -30.73
C ASP A 24 13.59 -27.65 -29.31
N ASP A 25 12.64 -28.54 -29.00
CA ASP A 25 12.11 -28.76 -27.66
C ASP A 25 13.15 -29.35 -26.69
N ARG A 26 14.10 -30.15 -27.21
CA ARG A 26 15.10 -30.82 -26.40
C ARG A 26 16.45 -30.08 -26.31
N PHE A 27 16.80 -29.33 -27.34
CA PHE A 27 18.06 -28.59 -27.47
C PHE A 27 17.79 -27.18 -27.97
N ASP A 28 17.93 -26.22 -27.06
CA ASP A 28 17.67 -24.82 -27.36
C ASP A 28 18.52 -24.35 -28.56
N ARG A 29 17.85 -23.76 -29.54
CA ARG A 29 18.46 -23.18 -30.75
C ARG A 29 19.40 -22.01 -30.48
N SER A 30 19.32 -21.39 -29.33
CA SER A 30 20.24 -20.32 -28.92
C SER A 30 21.66 -20.85 -28.64
N TRP A 31 21.76 -22.13 -28.30
CA TRP A 31 23.04 -22.79 -28.02
C TRP A 31 23.67 -23.37 -29.26
N MET A 32 25.00 -23.26 -29.35
CA MET A 32 25.77 -23.80 -30.48
C MET A 32 25.48 -25.30 -30.78
N ARG A 33 25.25 -26.10 -29.71
CA ARG A 33 24.87 -27.51 -29.86
C ARG A 33 23.52 -27.70 -30.57
N GLY A 34 22.51 -26.89 -30.23
CA GLY A 34 21.20 -26.93 -30.89
C GLY A 34 21.32 -26.55 -32.36
N GLN A 35 22.07 -25.50 -32.71
CA GLN A 35 22.29 -25.10 -34.10
C GLN A 35 23.05 -26.16 -34.92
N VAL A 36 24.05 -26.84 -34.35
CA VAL A 36 24.79 -27.91 -35.01
C VAL A 36 23.88 -29.11 -35.30
N LEU A 37 23.08 -29.56 -34.31
CA LEU A 37 22.15 -30.67 -34.46
C LEU A 37 21.08 -30.36 -35.52
N GLN A 38 20.53 -29.16 -35.51
CA GLN A 38 19.60 -28.70 -36.54
C GLN A 38 20.29 -28.65 -37.93
N GLY A 39 21.54 -28.18 -38.00
CA GLY A 39 22.33 -28.18 -39.24
C GLY A 39 22.54 -29.56 -39.82
N LEU A 40 22.85 -30.54 -38.97
CA LEU A 40 22.98 -31.95 -39.38
C LEU A 40 21.64 -32.54 -39.84
N LEU A 41 20.54 -32.23 -39.12
CA LEU A 41 19.19 -32.67 -39.49
C LEU A 41 18.79 -32.12 -40.88
N PHE A 42 18.88 -30.80 -41.04
CA PHE A 42 18.54 -30.13 -42.30
C PHE A 42 19.45 -30.56 -43.45
N GLY A 43 20.75 -30.69 -43.18
CA GLY A 43 21.71 -31.23 -44.16
C GLY A 43 21.38 -32.66 -44.60
N SER A 44 21.08 -33.55 -43.64
CA SER A 44 20.71 -34.95 -43.96
C SER A 44 19.43 -35.03 -44.79
N ILE A 45 18.42 -34.23 -44.48
CA ILE A 45 17.18 -34.18 -45.25
C ILE A 45 17.41 -33.59 -46.65
N ALA A 46 18.29 -32.58 -46.79
CA ALA A 46 18.69 -32.08 -48.10
C ALA A 46 19.35 -33.19 -48.95
N LEU A 47 20.20 -34.03 -48.34
CA LEU A 47 20.78 -35.20 -49.00
C LEU A 47 19.71 -36.20 -49.44
N VAL A 48 18.76 -36.53 -48.56
CA VAL A 48 17.64 -37.44 -48.89
C VAL A 48 16.80 -36.88 -50.04
N ALA A 49 16.50 -35.56 -50.03
CA ALA A 49 15.78 -34.92 -51.14
C ALA A 49 16.54 -35.01 -52.46
N MET A 50 17.87 -35.01 -52.43
CA MET A 50 18.73 -35.13 -53.63
C MET A 50 18.92 -36.58 -54.12
N THR A 51 18.55 -37.58 -53.30
CA THR A 51 18.61 -38.99 -53.76
C THR A 51 17.40 -39.40 -54.64
N TYR A 52 16.29 -38.67 -54.54
CA TYR A 52 15.08 -38.86 -55.34
C TYR A 52 14.65 -37.49 -55.96
N PRO A 53 15.53 -36.92 -56.84
CA PRO A 53 15.24 -35.64 -57.46
C PRO A 53 14.33 -35.84 -58.68
N PHE A 54 13.71 -34.75 -59.12
CA PHE A 54 13.21 -34.69 -60.47
C PHE A 54 14.40 -34.63 -61.45
N ILE A 55 14.67 -35.71 -62.22
CA ILE A 55 15.77 -35.78 -63.19
C ILE A 55 15.24 -35.33 -64.55
N TYR A 56 15.77 -34.20 -65.05
CA TYR A 56 15.45 -33.68 -66.35
C TYR A 56 16.37 -34.26 -67.41
N ALA A 57 17.68 -34.25 -67.18
CA ALA A 57 18.73 -34.79 -68.02
C ALA A 57 19.90 -35.23 -67.11
N GLU A 58 20.91 -35.88 -67.70
CA GLU A 58 22.07 -36.35 -66.93
C GLU A 58 22.76 -35.23 -66.18
N GLY A 59 22.69 -35.29 -64.84
CA GLY A 59 23.23 -34.27 -63.93
C GLY A 59 22.43 -32.99 -63.82
N ILE A 60 21.23 -32.85 -64.40
CA ILE A 60 20.30 -31.76 -64.25
C ILE A 60 19.13 -32.22 -63.35
N ILE A 61 19.20 -31.88 -62.07
CA ILE A 61 18.27 -32.35 -61.04
C ILE A 61 17.59 -31.19 -60.32
N PHE A 62 16.30 -31.32 -59.96
CA PHE A 62 15.49 -30.40 -59.23
C PHE A 62 14.89 -31.13 -58.02
N ASP A 63 15.05 -30.53 -56.85
CA ASP A 63 14.60 -31.07 -55.56
C ASP A 63 14.37 -29.96 -54.51
N GLY A 64 13.95 -30.29 -53.30
CA GLY A 64 13.60 -29.38 -52.23
C GLY A 64 14.76 -28.76 -51.43
N ARG A 65 16.03 -29.00 -51.80
CA ARG A 65 17.21 -28.55 -51.01
C ARG A 65 17.30 -27.05 -50.80
N SER A 66 16.82 -26.23 -51.76
CA SER A 66 16.79 -24.77 -51.65
C SER A 66 15.85 -24.31 -50.53
N VAL A 67 14.70 -24.96 -50.38
CA VAL A 67 13.75 -24.72 -49.28
C VAL A 67 14.39 -25.12 -47.94
N VAL A 68 14.99 -26.32 -47.87
CA VAL A 68 15.63 -26.85 -46.67
C VAL A 68 16.71 -25.88 -46.15
N VAL A 69 17.64 -25.47 -47.01
CA VAL A 69 18.74 -24.60 -46.62
C VAL A 69 18.24 -23.19 -46.24
N SER A 70 17.34 -22.60 -47.05
CA SER A 70 16.84 -21.24 -46.75
C SER A 70 16.01 -21.19 -45.47
N VAL A 71 15.09 -22.13 -45.24
CA VAL A 71 14.25 -22.18 -44.01
C VAL A 71 15.11 -22.56 -42.81
N GLY A 72 16.00 -23.54 -42.90
CA GLY A 72 16.91 -23.91 -41.82
C GLY A 72 17.76 -22.73 -41.35
N THR A 73 18.31 -21.96 -42.29
CA THR A 73 19.09 -20.76 -41.99
C THR A 73 18.23 -19.68 -41.36
N ALA A 74 17.02 -19.41 -41.88
CA ALA A 74 16.14 -18.34 -41.42
C ALA A 74 15.60 -18.56 -39.98
N PHE A 75 15.37 -19.80 -39.58
CA PHE A 75 14.80 -20.11 -38.26
C PHE A 75 15.83 -20.51 -37.21
N PHE A 76 16.92 -21.18 -37.60
CA PHE A 76 17.89 -21.75 -36.67
C PHE A 76 19.28 -21.10 -36.75
N GLY A 77 19.47 -20.14 -37.65
CA GLY A 77 20.66 -19.30 -37.71
C GLY A 77 21.71 -19.76 -38.73
N PRO A 78 22.78 -18.92 -38.89
CA PRO A 78 23.76 -19.10 -39.95
C PRO A 78 24.62 -20.38 -39.80
N LEU A 79 24.85 -20.85 -38.56
CA LEU A 79 25.61 -22.09 -38.34
C LEU A 79 24.84 -23.32 -38.87
N THR A 80 23.52 -23.37 -38.59
CA THR A 80 22.61 -24.39 -39.14
C THR A 80 22.64 -24.36 -40.67
N GLY A 81 22.53 -23.17 -41.26
CA GLY A 81 22.58 -22.98 -42.70
C GLY A 81 23.92 -23.40 -43.33
N ALA A 82 25.03 -23.02 -42.70
CA ALA A 82 26.37 -23.34 -43.17
C ALA A 82 26.63 -24.87 -43.18
N ILE A 83 26.20 -25.60 -42.14
CA ILE A 83 26.33 -27.05 -42.06
C ILE A 83 25.49 -27.71 -43.16
N SER A 84 24.20 -27.31 -43.30
CA SER A 84 23.32 -27.85 -44.33
C SER A 84 23.82 -27.53 -45.76
N LEU A 85 24.35 -26.32 -45.97
CA LEU A 85 24.96 -25.89 -47.22
C LEU A 85 26.20 -26.75 -47.55
N MET A 86 27.10 -26.98 -46.58
CA MET A 86 28.29 -27.81 -46.79
C MET A 86 27.92 -29.26 -47.14
N MET A 87 26.97 -29.85 -46.43
CA MET A 87 26.54 -31.23 -46.69
C MET A 87 25.88 -31.37 -48.08
N ALA A 88 24.91 -30.51 -48.39
CA ALA A 88 24.23 -30.53 -49.69
C ALA A 88 25.14 -30.14 -50.85
N GLY A 89 26.05 -29.19 -50.65
CA GLY A 89 27.06 -28.75 -51.63
C GLY A 89 28.06 -29.82 -51.95
N ALA A 90 28.61 -30.50 -50.93
CA ALA A 90 29.56 -31.61 -51.12
C ALA A 90 28.90 -32.76 -51.92
N PHE A 91 27.65 -33.12 -51.58
CA PHE A 91 26.90 -34.11 -52.29
C PHE A 91 26.62 -33.68 -53.76
N ARG A 92 26.30 -32.39 -53.97
CA ARG A 92 26.08 -31.86 -55.35
C ARG A 92 27.32 -31.93 -56.20
N VAL A 93 28.50 -31.64 -55.65
CA VAL A 93 29.78 -31.80 -56.34
C VAL A 93 30.07 -33.29 -56.70
N TRP A 94 29.77 -34.20 -55.77
CA TRP A 94 29.96 -35.63 -55.95
C TRP A 94 29.06 -36.18 -57.06
N VAL A 95 27.77 -35.75 -57.16
CA VAL A 95 26.84 -36.14 -58.23
C VAL A 95 27.31 -35.59 -59.57
N GLY A 96 27.92 -34.40 -59.61
CA GLY A 96 28.47 -33.83 -60.87
C GLY A 96 27.41 -33.49 -61.93
N GLY A 97 27.85 -33.52 -63.20
CA GLY A 97 26.98 -33.30 -64.36
C GLY A 97 26.70 -31.84 -64.71
N GLY A 98 25.95 -31.63 -65.82
CA GLY A 98 25.75 -30.28 -66.41
C GLY A 98 25.05 -29.28 -65.55
N GLY A 99 24.29 -29.71 -64.54
CA GLY A 99 23.60 -28.83 -63.58
C GLY A 99 24.38 -28.53 -62.30
N MET A 100 25.66 -28.92 -62.15
CA MET A 100 26.43 -28.75 -60.92
C MET A 100 26.54 -27.25 -60.49
N VAL A 101 26.96 -26.40 -61.44
CA VAL A 101 27.14 -24.96 -61.19
C VAL A 101 25.84 -24.29 -60.75
N MET A 102 24.76 -24.53 -61.50
CA MET A 102 23.43 -24.05 -61.15
C MET A 102 23.02 -24.47 -59.71
N GLY A 103 23.23 -25.78 -59.37
CA GLY A 103 22.87 -26.31 -58.07
C GLY A 103 23.64 -25.68 -56.90
N ILE A 104 24.94 -25.42 -57.07
CA ILE A 104 25.77 -24.76 -56.06
C ILE A 104 25.37 -23.32 -55.90
N LEU A 105 25.15 -22.56 -57.00
CA LEU A 105 24.68 -21.15 -56.93
C LEU A 105 23.34 -21.04 -56.21
N THR A 106 22.41 -21.97 -56.48
CA THR A 106 21.12 -22.04 -55.81
C THR A 106 21.26 -22.26 -54.30
N LEU A 107 22.11 -23.18 -53.87
CA LEU A 107 22.38 -23.44 -52.44
C LEU A 107 23.00 -22.25 -51.74
N LEU A 108 24.03 -21.61 -52.32
CA LEU A 108 24.68 -20.41 -51.78
C LEU A 108 23.69 -19.27 -51.64
N PHE A 109 22.87 -19.04 -52.68
CA PHE A 109 21.87 -17.97 -52.63
C PHE A 109 20.76 -18.26 -51.62
N SER A 110 20.31 -19.51 -51.50
CA SER A 110 19.35 -19.94 -50.48
C SER A 110 19.87 -19.69 -49.07
N PHE A 111 21.15 -19.96 -48.82
CA PHE A 111 21.81 -19.66 -47.56
C PHE A 111 21.83 -18.15 -47.28
N ILE A 112 22.27 -17.32 -48.23
CA ILE A 112 22.37 -15.87 -48.10
C ILE A 112 21.00 -15.27 -47.79
N ILE A 113 19.97 -15.64 -48.53
CA ILE A 113 18.60 -15.14 -48.30
C ILE A 113 18.08 -15.59 -46.93
N GLY A 114 18.25 -16.85 -46.56
CA GLY A 114 17.88 -17.35 -45.24
C GLY A 114 18.58 -16.58 -44.11
N TRP A 115 19.87 -16.27 -44.28
CA TRP A 115 20.64 -15.49 -43.32
C TRP A 115 20.13 -14.04 -43.20
N LEU A 116 19.80 -13.37 -44.30
CA LEU A 116 19.19 -12.04 -44.27
C LEU A 116 17.85 -12.06 -43.52
N PHE A 117 17.02 -13.05 -43.77
CA PHE A 117 15.77 -13.22 -43.00
C PHE A 117 16.01 -13.50 -41.52
N TYR A 118 17.01 -14.29 -41.18
CA TYR A 118 17.43 -14.49 -39.80
C TYR A 118 17.83 -13.18 -39.11
N LEU A 119 18.62 -12.33 -39.79
CA LEU A 119 19.03 -11.00 -39.24
C LEU A 119 17.83 -10.06 -39.05
N ILE A 120 16.91 -10.02 -40.04
CA ILE A 120 15.69 -9.21 -39.94
C ILE A 120 14.83 -9.67 -38.75
N LYS A 121 14.69 -10.97 -38.57
CA LYS A 121 13.93 -11.55 -37.46
C LYS A 121 14.59 -11.23 -36.09
N ASN A 122 15.89 -11.39 -36.00
CA ASN A 122 16.64 -11.22 -34.75
C ASN A 122 16.75 -9.73 -34.30
N ASN A 123 16.76 -8.80 -35.26
CA ASN A 123 16.75 -7.36 -34.98
C ASN A 123 15.36 -6.81 -34.54
N SER A 124 14.33 -7.65 -34.55
CA SER A 124 12.97 -7.26 -34.15
C SER A 124 12.39 -8.30 -33.19
N PRO A 125 12.92 -8.42 -31.97
CA PRO A 125 12.47 -9.42 -31.01
C PRO A 125 10.97 -9.22 -30.68
N GLY A 126 10.21 -10.31 -30.72
CA GLY A 126 8.76 -10.30 -30.52
C GLY A 126 7.89 -10.05 -31.76
N ARG A 127 8.49 -9.74 -32.90
CA ARG A 127 7.73 -9.62 -34.16
C ARG A 127 7.46 -11.01 -34.75
N ARG A 128 6.17 -11.30 -34.95
CA ARG A 128 5.74 -12.57 -35.58
C ARG A 128 6.26 -12.67 -36.99
N THR A 129 6.77 -13.86 -37.40
CA THR A 129 7.09 -14.14 -38.78
C THR A 129 5.79 -14.21 -39.58
N THR A 130 5.58 -13.26 -40.47
CA THR A 130 4.35 -13.21 -41.27
C THR A 130 4.38 -14.16 -42.45
N ALA A 131 3.19 -14.63 -42.88
CA ALA A 131 3.07 -15.45 -44.08
C ALA A 131 3.67 -14.75 -45.31
N MET A 132 3.54 -13.43 -45.40
CA MET A 132 4.07 -12.62 -46.49
C MET A 132 5.61 -12.62 -46.53
N GLN A 133 6.27 -12.58 -45.38
CA GLN A 133 7.73 -12.67 -45.27
C GLN A 133 8.22 -14.06 -45.77
N LEU A 134 7.58 -15.15 -45.33
CA LEU A 134 7.93 -16.50 -45.75
C LEU A 134 7.69 -16.70 -47.25
N LEU A 135 6.58 -16.22 -47.77
CA LEU A 135 6.29 -16.25 -49.18
C LEU A 135 7.32 -15.46 -50.01
N SER A 136 7.66 -14.22 -49.57
CA SER A 136 8.65 -13.39 -50.23
C SER A 136 10.04 -14.06 -50.24
N MET A 137 10.44 -14.68 -49.13
CA MET A 137 11.67 -15.49 -49.09
C MET A 137 11.66 -16.61 -50.13
N GLY A 138 10.55 -17.38 -50.16
CA GLY A 138 10.38 -18.46 -51.14
C GLY A 138 10.44 -17.94 -52.58
N VAL A 139 9.72 -16.87 -52.89
CA VAL A 139 9.73 -16.26 -54.25
C VAL A 139 11.12 -15.79 -54.66
N ILE A 140 11.84 -15.07 -53.77
CA ILE A 140 13.18 -14.55 -54.06
C ILE A 140 14.17 -15.69 -54.33
N VAL A 141 14.18 -16.71 -53.45
CA VAL A 141 15.08 -17.88 -53.64
C VAL A 141 14.82 -18.57 -54.96
N HIS A 142 13.56 -18.84 -55.30
CA HIS A 142 13.23 -19.63 -56.50
C HIS A 142 13.21 -18.82 -57.79
N PHE A 143 12.98 -17.51 -57.68
CA PHE A 143 13.24 -16.60 -58.82
C PHE A 143 14.71 -16.63 -59.22
N MET A 144 15.63 -16.55 -58.25
CA MET A 144 17.06 -16.66 -58.55
C MET A 144 17.45 -18.07 -59.05
N MET A 145 16.78 -19.12 -58.55
CA MET A 145 16.97 -20.46 -59.10
C MET A 145 16.60 -20.52 -60.58
N VAL A 146 15.51 -19.87 -61.02
CA VAL A 146 15.14 -19.76 -62.45
C VAL A 146 16.17 -18.93 -63.22
N VAL A 147 16.71 -17.86 -62.65
CA VAL A 147 17.81 -17.09 -63.27
C VAL A 147 19.06 -17.99 -63.45
N PHE A 148 19.38 -18.84 -62.49
CA PHE A 148 20.53 -19.73 -62.57
C PHE A 148 20.37 -20.86 -63.59
N ILE A 149 19.19 -21.06 -64.22
CA ILE A 149 19.01 -21.99 -65.38
C ILE A 149 19.93 -21.56 -66.54
N TYR A 150 20.25 -20.29 -66.69
CA TYR A 150 21.22 -19.83 -67.71
C TYR A 150 22.67 -20.29 -67.46
N ALA A 151 22.98 -20.86 -66.29
CA ALA A 151 24.27 -21.51 -66.01
C ALA A 151 24.31 -23.00 -66.50
N LEU A 152 23.21 -23.49 -67.04
CA LEU A 152 23.17 -24.80 -67.68
C LEU A 152 23.83 -24.75 -69.07
N PRO A 153 24.22 -25.93 -69.66
CA PRO A 153 24.61 -26.02 -71.06
C PRO A 153 23.52 -25.45 -71.97
N SER A 154 23.90 -24.66 -72.96
CA SER A 154 22.99 -23.85 -73.79
C SER A 154 21.90 -24.65 -74.48
N GLU A 155 22.17 -25.91 -74.79
CA GLU A 155 21.23 -26.87 -75.40
C GLU A 155 20.03 -27.23 -74.52
N HIS A 156 20.16 -27.15 -73.17
CA HIS A 156 19.11 -27.47 -72.20
C HIS A 156 18.36 -26.29 -71.69
N VAL A 157 18.87 -25.04 -71.79
CA VAL A 157 18.33 -23.86 -71.15
C VAL A 157 16.88 -23.60 -71.55
N ARG A 158 16.57 -23.59 -72.83
CA ARG A 158 15.22 -23.28 -73.33
C ARG A 158 14.18 -24.29 -72.87
N GLU A 159 14.47 -25.55 -73.01
CA GLU A 159 13.53 -26.64 -72.71
C GLU A 159 13.29 -26.76 -71.18
N VAL A 160 14.34 -26.64 -70.35
CA VAL A 160 14.22 -26.56 -68.88
C VAL A 160 13.40 -25.35 -68.47
N MET A 161 13.59 -24.19 -69.07
CA MET A 161 12.84 -23.00 -68.79
C MET A 161 11.35 -23.17 -69.09
N GLU A 162 11.00 -23.72 -70.24
CA GLU A 162 9.61 -23.95 -70.66
C GLU A 162 8.90 -24.99 -69.77
N THR A 163 9.61 -26.00 -69.29
CA THR A 163 9.03 -27.14 -68.57
C THR A 163 8.97 -26.95 -67.10
N ILE A 164 9.97 -26.31 -66.46
CA ILE A 164 10.18 -26.35 -64.99
C ILE A 164 9.99 -25.00 -64.34
N ALA A 165 10.26 -23.88 -65.04
CA ALA A 165 10.25 -22.56 -64.41
C ALA A 165 8.94 -22.22 -63.71
N VAL A 166 7.79 -22.55 -64.32
CA VAL A 166 6.47 -22.30 -63.70
C VAL A 166 6.27 -23.13 -62.44
N THR A 167 6.65 -24.43 -62.49
CA THR A 167 6.54 -25.34 -61.33
C THR A 167 7.41 -24.86 -60.16
N VAL A 168 8.65 -24.44 -60.44
CA VAL A 168 9.58 -23.90 -59.44
C VAL A 168 9.04 -22.64 -58.83
N MET A 169 8.50 -21.74 -59.63
CA MET A 169 7.99 -20.43 -59.15
C MET A 169 6.68 -20.50 -58.37
N VAL A 170 5.91 -21.57 -58.49
CA VAL A 170 4.63 -21.73 -57.79
C VAL A 170 4.75 -22.69 -56.60
N VAL A 171 5.30 -23.90 -56.87
CA VAL A 171 5.29 -24.97 -55.86
C VAL A 171 6.28 -24.71 -54.72
N TYR A 172 7.52 -24.36 -55.01
CA TYR A 172 8.54 -24.23 -53.95
C TYR A 172 8.34 -23.01 -53.02
N PRO A 173 7.89 -21.82 -53.52
CA PRO A 173 7.47 -20.74 -52.59
C PRO A 173 6.30 -21.12 -51.68
N ALA A 174 5.33 -21.90 -52.21
CA ALA A 174 4.23 -22.41 -51.39
C ALA A 174 4.72 -23.38 -50.30
N VAL A 175 5.66 -24.26 -50.67
CA VAL A 175 6.32 -25.18 -49.71
C VAL A 175 7.13 -24.43 -48.67
N THR A 176 7.88 -23.41 -49.07
CA THR A 176 8.63 -22.52 -48.15
C THR A 176 7.69 -21.86 -47.15
N LEU A 177 6.54 -21.35 -47.63
CA LEU A 177 5.50 -20.77 -46.78
C LEU A 177 4.94 -21.81 -45.79
N LEU A 178 4.58 -23.01 -46.27
CA LEU A 178 3.99 -24.06 -45.44
C LEU A 178 4.95 -24.53 -44.35
N MET A 179 6.18 -24.88 -44.73
CA MET A 179 7.23 -25.32 -43.80
C MET A 179 7.56 -24.22 -42.77
N GLY A 180 7.77 -22.99 -43.24
CA GLY A 180 8.05 -21.85 -42.37
C GLY A 180 6.91 -21.55 -41.40
N LYS A 181 5.65 -21.71 -41.82
CA LYS A 181 4.47 -21.54 -40.97
C LYS A 181 4.37 -22.61 -39.87
N ILE A 182 4.69 -23.88 -40.20
CA ILE A 182 4.71 -24.95 -39.20
C ILE A 182 5.75 -24.65 -38.10
N ILE A 183 6.97 -24.29 -38.50
CA ILE A 183 8.05 -23.97 -37.54
C ILE A 183 7.72 -22.71 -36.76
N ALA A 184 7.22 -21.64 -37.39
CA ALA A 184 6.83 -20.40 -36.73
C ALA A 184 5.68 -20.60 -35.72
N SER A 185 4.67 -21.41 -36.06
CA SER A 185 3.56 -21.73 -35.16
C SER A 185 4.02 -22.50 -33.91
N HIS A 186 4.97 -23.41 -34.08
CA HIS A 186 5.56 -24.13 -32.94
C HIS A 186 6.34 -23.19 -32.02
N GLU A 187 7.17 -22.32 -32.57
CA GLU A 187 7.91 -21.28 -31.82
C GLU A 187 6.96 -20.37 -31.03
N GLU A 188 5.88 -19.91 -31.65
CA GLU A 188 4.87 -19.06 -31.01
C GLU A 188 4.18 -19.77 -29.83
N ARG A 189 3.79 -21.04 -30.04
CA ARG A 189 3.16 -21.85 -28.98
C ARG A 189 4.11 -22.07 -27.80
N ARG A 190 5.39 -22.36 -28.05
CA ARG A 190 6.41 -22.52 -27.01
C ARG A 190 6.56 -21.24 -26.19
N MET A 191 6.71 -20.09 -26.82
CA MET A 191 6.81 -18.78 -26.11
C MET A 191 5.56 -18.47 -25.28
N HIS A 192 4.36 -18.84 -25.75
CA HIS A 192 3.15 -18.66 -24.95
C HIS A 192 3.13 -19.56 -23.72
N MET A 193 3.56 -20.80 -23.85
CA MET A 193 3.63 -21.74 -22.72
C MET A 193 4.68 -21.31 -21.68
N GLU A 194 5.85 -20.84 -22.13
CA GLU A 194 6.90 -20.31 -21.24
C GLU A 194 6.40 -19.08 -20.46
N LYS A 195 5.76 -18.12 -21.12
CA LYS A 195 5.18 -16.93 -20.47
C LYS A 195 4.07 -17.28 -19.47
N LEU A 196 3.24 -18.27 -19.82
CA LEU A 196 2.19 -18.72 -18.92
C LEU A 196 2.77 -19.37 -17.66
N ALA A 197 3.78 -20.25 -17.85
CA ALA A 197 4.48 -20.90 -16.74
C ALA A 197 5.19 -19.87 -15.83
N GLU A 198 5.89 -18.89 -16.41
CA GLU A 198 6.52 -17.79 -15.66
C GLU A 198 5.49 -16.96 -14.89
N SER A 199 4.37 -16.64 -15.51
CA SER A 199 3.28 -15.89 -14.87
C SER A 199 2.65 -16.67 -13.71
N GLU A 200 2.43 -17.98 -13.90
CA GLU A 200 1.88 -18.87 -12.85
C GLU A 200 2.85 -19.01 -11.68
N GLU A 201 4.14 -19.20 -11.95
CA GLU A 201 5.17 -19.29 -10.92
C GLU A 201 5.28 -17.97 -10.14
N ARG A 202 5.30 -16.83 -10.84
CA ARG A 202 5.33 -15.51 -10.23
C ARG A 202 4.11 -15.27 -9.35
N PHE A 203 2.93 -15.64 -9.82
CA PHE A 203 1.70 -15.55 -9.06
C PHE A 203 1.75 -16.42 -7.78
N ARG A 204 2.23 -17.66 -7.90
CA ARG A 204 2.40 -18.59 -6.79
C ARG A 204 3.37 -18.06 -5.73
N LEU A 205 4.51 -17.48 -6.17
CA LEU A 205 5.49 -16.88 -5.26
C LEU A 205 4.92 -15.66 -4.53
N LEU A 206 4.21 -14.77 -5.23
CA LEU A 206 3.60 -13.58 -4.63
C LEU A 206 2.56 -13.94 -3.56
N ILE A 207 1.65 -14.84 -3.87
CA ILE A 207 0.61 -15.28 -2.91
C ILE A 207 1.20 -16.12 -1.79
N GLY A 208 2.14 -17.01 -2.10
CA GLY A 208 2.80 -17.86 -1.11
C GLY A 208 3.70 -17.09 -0.12
N SER A 209 4.13 -15.88 -0.46
CA SER A 209 4.92 -15.03 0.44
C SER A 209 4.09 -14.21 1.43
N SER A 210 2.77 -14.19 1.31
CA SER A 210 1.86 -13.48 2.21
C SER A 210 1.81 -14.15 3.59
N ASP A 211 1.86 -13.35 4.64
CA ASP A 211 1.61 -13.81 6.01
C ASP A 211 0.11 -13.99 6.29
N ASP A 212 -0.76 -13.38 5.46
CA ASP A 212 -2.21 -13.54 5.54
C ASP A 212 -2.64 -14.91 4.97
N ILE A 213 -3.73 -15.44 5.48
CA ILE A 213 -4.40 -16.64 4.95
C ILE A 213 -5.16 -16.24 3.70
N ILE A 214 -4.77 -16.73 2.54
CA ILE A 214 -5.53 -16.50 1.31
C ILE A 214 -6.18 -17.82 0.90
N PHE A 215 -7.47 -17.81 0.68
CA PHE A 215 -8.20 -19.02 0.27
C PHE A 215 -9.28 -18.73 -0.77
N THR A 216 -9.64 -19.74 -1.51
CA THR A 216 -10.75 -19.69 -2.46
C THR A 216 -11.78 -20.76 -2.13
N VAL A 217 -13.05 -20.44 -2.34
CA VAL A 217 -14.18 -21.33 -2.07
C VAL A 217 -15.04 -21.40 -3.33
N ASN A 218 -15.45 -22.60 -3.71
CA ASN A 218 -16.37 -22.80 -4.83
C ASN A 218 -17.84 -22.54 -4.44
N ARG A 219 -18.76 -22.62 -5.39
CA ARG A 219 -20.21 -22.42 -5.15
C ARG A 219 -20.83 -23.42 -4.16
N ASN A 220 -20.18 -24.57 -3.94
CA ASN A 220 -20.63 -25.60 -3.01
C ASN A 220 -20.06 -25.42 -1.60
N LEU A 221 -19.47 -24.27 -1.29
CA LEU A 221 -18.81 -23.94 -0.02
C LEU A 221 -17.59 -24.82 0.30
N VAL A 222 -16.98 -25.45 -0.70
CA VAL A 222 -15.77 -26.26 -0.57
C VAL A 222 -14.55 -25.41 -0.91
N LEU A 223 -13.53 -25.47 -0.06
CA LEU A 223 -12.26 -24.78 -0.32
C LEU A 223 -11.58 -25.36 -1.56
N SER A 224 -11.31 -24.52 -2.54
CA SER A 224 -10.67 -24.89 -3.81
C SER A 224 -9.19 -24.51 -3.88
N GLY A 225 -8.72 -23.65 -2.98
CA GLY A 225 -7.31 -23.26 -2.87
C GLY A 225 -7.03 -22.61 -1.53
N VAL A 226 -5.82 -22.81 -1.00
CA VAL A 226 -5.33 -22.18 0.23
C VAL A 226 -3.88 -21.83 0.03
N PHE A 227 -3.49 -20.60 0.42
CA PHE A 227 -2.18 -20.03 0.17
C PHE A 227 -1.69 -19.21 1.36
N GLY A 228 -0.39 -18.87 1.38
CA GLY A 228 0.24 -18.04 2.40
C GLY A 228 1.13 -18.84 3.36
N LYS A 229 2.01 -18.14 4.10
CA LYS A 229 2.97 -18.73 5.03
C LYS A 229 2.38 -19.16 6.38
N TRP A 230 1.15 -18.76 6.67
CA TRP A 230 0.47 -19.03 7.94
C TRP A 230 0.39 -20.53 8.31
N MET A 231 0.50 -21.40 7.31
CA MET A 231 0.49 -22.86 7.50
C MET A 231 1.81 -23.42 8.07
N GLU A 232 2.93 -22.73 7.81
CA GLU A 232 4.27 -23.22 8.22
C GLU A 232 4.40 -23.43 9.73
N PRO A 233 3.96 -22.48 10.60
CA PRO A 233 4.05 -22.68 12.04
C PRO A 233 3.16 -23.80 12.58
N LEU A 234 2.13 -24.22 11.83
CA LEU A 234 1.16 -25.24 12.24
C LEU A 234 1.53 -26.63 11.75
N ALA A 235 2.62 -26.78 10.98
CA ALA A 235 3.00 -28.02 10.28
C ALA A 235 1.86 -28.63 9.44
N ARG A 236 0.91 -27.79 8.96
CA ARG A 236 -0.23 -28.18 8.11
C ARG A 236 0.08 -27.84 6.65
N LYS A 237 -0.52 -28.59 5.74
CA LYS A 237 -0.36 -28.40 4.30
C LYS A 237 -1.67 -27.94 3.67
N ALA A 238 -1.59 -27.27 2.51
CA ALA A 238 -2.77 -26.87 1.75
C ALA A 238 -3.70 -28.05 1.44
N GLU A 239 -3.13 -29.24 1.22
CA GLU A 239 -3.86 -30.50 0.96
C GLU A 239 -4.79 -30.91 2.12
N ASP A 240 -4.51 -30.47 3.35
CA ASP A 240 -5.35 -30.77 4.52
C ASP A 240 -6.65 -29.95 4.52
N TYR A 241 -6.72 -28.89 3.71
CA TYR A 241 -7.83 -27.94 3.65
C TYR A 241 -8.60 -28.01 2.32
N VAL A 242 -7.89 -28.15 1.21
CA VAL A 242 -8.50 -28.18 -0.13
C VAL A 242 -9.40 -29.40 -0.27
N GLY A 243 -10.58 -29.19 -0.83
CA GLY A 243 -11.61 -30.22 -1.01
C GLY A 243 -12.54 -30.41 0.20
N ARG A 244 -12.36 -29.65 1.28
CA ARG A 244 -13.19 -29.71 2.49
C ARG A 244 -14.02 -28.43 2.66
N THR A 245 -15.09 -28.54 3.44
CA THR A 245 -15.91 -27.40 3.87
C THR A 245 -15.33 -26.77 5.15
N ALA A 246 -15.76 -25.55 5.47
CA ALA A 246 -15.35 -24.91 6.73
C ALA A 246 -15.80 -25.71 7.96
N ALA A 247 -16.95 -26.37 7.91
CA ALA A 247 -17.44 -27.22 8.98
C ALA A 247 -16.56 -28.47 9.22
N GLU A 248 -16.00 -29.06 8.16
CA GLU A 248 -15.07 -30.19 8.26
C GLU A 248 -13.69 -29.80 8.81
N ILE A 249 -13.32 -28.52 8.65
CA ILE A 249 -12.00 -28.00 9.08
C ILE A 249 -12.04 -27.47 10.51
N HIS A 250 -13.03 -26.65 10.85
CA HIS A 250 -13.13 -25.91 12.11
C HIS A 250 -14.19 -26.45 13.08
N GLY A 251 -14.85 -27.58 12.70
CA GLY A 251 -15.93 -28.16 13.48
C GLY A 251 -17.28 -27.46 13.23
N GLU A 252 -18.32 -28.04 13.84
CA GLU A 252 -19.70 -27.71 13.47
C GLU A 252 -20.09 -26.27 13.83
N GLN A 253 -19.66 -25.76 14.97
CA GLN A 253 -20.08 -24.42 15.43
C GLN A 253 -19.37 -23.31 14.64
N LEU A 254 -18.06 -23.30 14.61
CA LEU A 254 -17.26 -22.27 13.93
C LEU A 254 -17.40 -22.39 12.42
N GLY A 255 -17.35 -23.62 11.89
CA GLY A 255 -17.46 -23.83 10.45
C GLY A 255 -18.83 -23.43 9.89
N ARG A 256 -19.93 -23.71 10.59
CA ARG A 256 -21.28 -23.23 10.19
C ARG A 256 -21.36 -21.69 10.19
N TYR A 257 -20.76 -21.03 11.18
CA TYR A 257 -20.68 -19.58 11.21
C TYR A 257 -19.94 -19.03 9.98
N GLN A 258 -18.80 -19.61 9.63
CA GLN A 258 -18.05 -19.22 8.44
C GLN A 258 -18.81 -19.50 7.14
N GLU A 259 -19.45 -20.65 7.03
CA GLU A 259 -20.29 -20.98 5.85
C GLU A 259 -21.47 -20.03 5.67
N GLU A 260 -22.03 -19.50 6.76
CA GLU A 260 -23.07 -18.46 6.68
C GLU A 260 -22.51 -17.18 6.06
N GLN A 261 -21.29 -16.75 6.44
CA GLN A 261 -20.62 -15.61 5.83
C GLN A 261 -20.29 -15.87 4.35
N PHE A 262 -19.91 -17.09 4.01
CA PHE A 262 -19.69 -17.48 2.60
C PHE A 262 -20.97 -17.42 1.78
N ARG A 263 -22.13 -17.81 2.34
CA ARG A 263 -23.43 -17.67 1.64
C ARG A 263 -23.79 -16.23 1.38
N LYS A 264 -23.54 -15.31 2.32
CA LYS A 264 -23.74 -13.86 2.11
C LYS A 264 -22.84 -13.35 0.97
N ALA A 265 -21.59 -13.77 0.95
CA ALA A 265 -20.67 -13.39 -0.12
C ALA A 265 -21.07 -13.99 -1.49
N LEU A 266 -21.61 -15.22 -1.55
CA LEU A 266 -22.15 -15.80 -2.78
C LEU A 266 -23.42 -15.08 -3.27
N ALA A 267 -24.12 -14.37 -2.38
CA ALA A 267 -25.24 -13.48 -2.76
C ALA A 267 -24.75 -12.14 -3.36
N GLY A 268 -23.44 -11.87 -3.35
CA GLY A 268 -22.81 -10.73 -4.00
C GLY A 268 -22.29 -9.65 -3.06
N GLU A 269 -22.29 -9.90 -1.76
CA GLU A 269 -21.82 -8.97 -0.74
C GLU A 269 -20.31 -9.17 -0.44
N ASP A 270 -19.59 -8.08 -0.11
CA ASP A 270 -18.30 -8.17 0.55
C ASP A 270 -18.53 -8.34 2.06
N VAL A 271 -18.04 -9.41 2.65
CA VAL A 271 -18.27 -9.74 4.06
C VAL A 271 -16.95 -9.65 4.83
N LEU A 272 -16.96 -8.88 5.92
CA LEU A 272 -15.86 -8.80 6.88
C LEU A 272 -16.35 -9.35 8.22
N TYR A 273 -15.64 -10.33 8.80
CA TYR A 273 -15.98 -10.93 10.09
C TYR A 273 -14.74 -11.33 10.88
N GLU A 274 -14.91 -11.42 12.18
CA GLU A 274 -13.88 -11.90 13.11
C GLU A 274 -14.27 -13.25 13.70
N TRP A 275 -13.29 -14.06 13.96
CA TRP A 275 -13.44 -15.36 14.57
C TRP A 275 -12.19 -15.74 15.39
N GLU A 276 -12.35 -16.71 16.27
CA GLU A 276 -11.28 -17.20 17.12
C GLU A 276 -11.18 -18.71 17.04
N ASP A 277 -9.96 -19.24 17.18
CA ASP A 277 -9.71 -20.66 17.18
C ASP A 277 -8.59 -21.01 18.17
N ASP A 278 -8.75 -22.10 18.88
CA ASP A 278 -7.69 -22.66 19.73
C ASP A 278 -6.89 -23.70 18.94
N ILE A 279 -5.77 -23.28 18.42
CA ILE A 279 -4.90 -24.14 17.61
C ILE A 279 -3.93 -25.00 18.44
N GLY A 280 -4.20 -25.17 19.76
CA GLY A 280 -3.38 -25.97 20.66
C GLY A 280 -2.14 -25.26 21.22
N SER A 281 -1.73 -24.12 20.62
CA SER A 281 -0.72 -23.21 21.16
C SER A 281 -1.34 -21.98 21.85
N GLY A 282 -2.66 -21.96 21.98
CA GLY A 282 -3.46 -20.91 22.59
C GLY A 282 -4.45 -20.26 21.63
N MET A 283 -5.35 -19.46 22.19
CA MET A 283 -6.39 -18.74 21.44
C MET A 283 -5.78 -17.74 20.48
N ARG A 284 -6.18 -17.82 19.22
CA ARG A 284 -5.85 -16.86 18.15
C ARG A 284 -7.09 -16.19 17.62
N TYR A 285 -6.94 -14.94 17.21
CA TYR A 285 -8.00 -14.11 16.67
C TYR A 285 -7.71 -13.80 15.22
N TYR A 286 -8.69 -14.03 14.38
CA TYR A 286 -8.58 -13.79 12.93
C TYR A 286 -9.64 -12.82 12.48
N GLN A 287 -9.27 -11.93 11.57
CA GLN A 287 -10.19 -11.09 10.81
C GLN A 287 -10.18 -11.54 9.36
N THR A 288 -11.34 -11.93 8.83
CA THR A 288 -11.47 -12.47 7.48
C THR A 288 -12.39 -11.62 6.64
N LYS A 289 -11.88 -11.19 5.48
CA LYS A 289 -12.68 -10.57 4.41
C LYS A 289 -12.92 -11.61 3.32
N VAL A 290 -14.18 -11.78 2.93
CA VAL A 290 -14.60 -12.67 1.83
C VAL A 290 -15.33 -11.87 0.78
N SER A 291 -14.92 -12.04 -0.48
CA SER A 291 -15.48 -11.33 -1.64
C SER A 291 -15.84 -12.30 -2.76
N PRO A 292 -16.89 -12.01 -3.55
CA PRO A 292 -17.29 -12.86 -4.66
C PRO A 292 -16.29 -12.77 -5.82
N MET A 293 -15.90 -13.94 -6.36
CA MET A 293 -15.14 -14.02 -7.62
C MET A 293 -16.11 -14.08 -8.79
N ARG A 294 -15.92 -13.19 -9.77
CA ARG A 294 -16.79 -13.10 -10.96
C ARG A 294 -16.01 -13.48 -12.23
N ASN A 295 -16.69 -14.12 -13.17
CA ASN A 295 -16.17 -14.36 -14.51
C ASN A 295 -16.33 -13.09 -15.39
N GLU A 296 -15.89 -13.17 -16.64
CA GLU A 296 -16.01 -12.08 -17.65
C GLU A 296 -17.47 -11.65 -17.92
N ASN A 297 -18.43 -12.51 -17.68
CA ASN A 297 -19.87 -12.26 -17.85
C ASN A 297 -20.49 -11.62 -16.59
N GLY A 298 -19.73 -11.46 -15.50
CA GLY A 298 -20.25 -10.93 -14.22
C GLY A 298 -20.86 -11.99 -13.29
N ASP A 299 -20.92 -13.27 -13.69
CA ASP A 299 -21.47 -14.34 -12.86
C ASP A 299 -20.49 -14.69 -11.73
N ILE A 300 -21.03 -14.92 -10.53
CA ILE A 300 -20.23 -15.37 -9.40
C ILE A 300 -19.86 -16.84 -9.60
N ILE A 301 -18.55 -17.10 -9.71
CA ILE A 301 -17.98 -18.45 -9.91
C ILE A 301 -17.44 -19.08 -8.62
N GLY A 302 -17.29 -18.29 -7.56
CA GLY A 302 -16.77 -18.71 -6.27
C GLY A 302 -16.49 -17.50 -5.39
N LEU A 303 -15.69 -17.70 -4.34
CA LEU A 303 -15.28 -16.67 -3.41
C LEU A 303 -13.77 -16.64 -3.26
N VAL A 304 -13.21 -15.47 -2.95
CA VAL A 304 -11.86 -15.31 -2.43
C VAL A 304 -11.96 -14.76 -1.01
N GLY A 305 -11.22 -15.36 -0.08
CA GLY A 305 -11.12 -14.92 1.30
C GLY A 305 -9.69 -14.57 1.65
N ILE A 306 -9.54 -13.52 2.47
CA ILE A 306 -8.26 -13.12 3.08
C ILE A 306 -8.48 -13.05 4.58
N GLY A 307 -7.79 -13.92 5.32
CA GLY A 307 -7.82 -13.98 6.78
C GLY A 307 -6.49 -13.50 7.35
N ARG A 308 -6.55 -12.52 8.25
CA ARG A 308 -5.40 -11.96 8.94
C ARG A 308 -5.39 -12.38 10.41
N ASP A 309 -4.27 -12.85 10.91
CA ASP A 309 -4.07 -13.04 12.34
C ASP A 309 -3.92 -11.67 13.03
N ILE A 310 -4.91 -11.32 13.86
CA ILE A 310 -4.95 -10.04 14.61
C ILE A 310 -4.64 -10.25 16.10
N THR A 311 -4.12 -11.41 16.49
CA THR A 311 -3.91 -11.79 17.90
C THR A 311 -2.98 -10.82 18.61
N GLU A 312 -1.86 -10.46 17.99
CA GLU A 312 -0.89 -9.54 18.56
C GLU A 312 -1.46 -8.12 18.67
N THR A 313 -2.12 -7.66 17.60
CA THR A 313 -2.78 -6.34 17.56
C THR A 313 -3.82 -6.23 18.67
N ARG A 314 -4.65 -7.25 18.86
CA ARG A 314 -5.70 -7.28 19.89
C ARG A 314 -5.10 -7.27 21.30
N ARG A 315 -4.06 -8.07 21.55
CA ARG A 315 -3.34 -8.07 22.83
C ARG A 315 -2.71 -6.73 23.17
N MET A 316 -2.07 -6.07 22.19
CA MET A 316 -1.51 -4.74 22.38
C MET A 316 -2.59 -3.70 22.70
N GLN A 317 -3.73 -3.78 22.02
CA GLN A 317 -4.86 -2.87 22.22
C GLN A 317 -5.50 -3.06 23.60
N GLU A 318 -5.67 -4.28 24.06
CA GLU A 318 -6.13 -4.60 25.43
C GLU A 318 -5.15 -4.11 26.49
N GLN A 319 -3.84 -4.34 26.26
CA GLN A 319 -2.79 -3.89 27.18
C GLN A 319 -2.72 -2.35 27.26
N LEU A 320 -2.84 -1.65 26.14
CA LEU A 320 -2.91 -0.19 26.09
C LEU A 320 -4.14 0.34 26.84
N SER A 321 -5.30 -0.27 26.58
CA SER A 321 -6.55 0.11 27.25
C SER A 321 -6.49 -0.11 28.76
N ARG A 322 -5.83 -1.18 29.18
CA ARG A 322 -5.60 -1.43 30.61
C ARG A 322 -4.67 -0.40 31.24
N SER A 323 -3.55 -0.12 30.57
CA SER A 323 -2.56 0.88 31.03
C SER A 323 -3.17 2.28 31.15
N LEU A 324 -4.02 2.67 30.17
CA LEU A 324 -4.74 3.95 30.22
C LEU A 324 -5.71 4.02 31.41
N ARG A 325 -6.47 2.94 31.66
CA ARG A 325 -7.36 2.89 32.84
C ARG A 325 -6.58 2.99 34.15
N GLU A 326 -5.46 2.25 34.28
CA GLU A 326 -4.60 2.30 35.48
C GLU A 326 -4.03 3.72 35.69
N LYS A 327 -3.59 4.41 34.63
CA LYS A 327 -3.13 5.79 34.70
C LYS A 327 -4.23 6.77 35.15
N ASN A 328 -5.43 6.65 34.61
CA ASN A 328 -6.56 7.50 34.97
C ASN A 328 -6.94 7.34 36.46
N VAL A 329 -6.92 6.11 36.98
CA VAL A 329 -7.16 5.84 38.41
C VAL A 329 -6.08 6.49 39.27
N LEU A 330 -4.81 6.40 38.89
CA LEU A 330 -3.70 7.04 39.63
C LEU A 330 -3.81 8.58 39.62
N ILE A 331 -4.16 9.18 38.48
CA ILE A 331 -4.36 10.65 38.40
C ILE A 331 -5.51 11.08 39.33
N ALA A 332 -6.63 10.37 39.34
CA ALA A 332 -7.74 10.63 40.23
C ALA A 332 -7.33 10.56 41.70
N GLU A 333 -6.58 9.52 42.08
CA GLU A 333 -6.09 9.39 43.47
C GLU A 333 -5.14 10.53 43.88
N ILE A 334 -4.27 10.98 42.95
CA ILE A 334 -3.39 12.15 43.22
C ILE A 334 -4.22 13.40 43.51
N HIS A 335 -5.21 13.71 42.71
CA HIS A 335 -6.07 14.87 42.90
C HIS A 335 -6.84 14.80 44.24
N HIS A 336 -7.36 13.63 44.57
CA HIS A 336 -8.01 13.41 45.90
C HIS A 336 -7.06 13.69 47.06
N ARG A 337 -5.82 13.20 46.96
CA ARG A 337 -4.81 13.44 48.01
C ARG A 337 -4.43 14.92 48.09
N VAL A 338 -4.26 15.60 46.96
CA VAL A 338 -3.97 17.03 46.95
C VAL A 338 -5.11 17.81 47.60
N LYS A 339 -6.38 17.55 47.26
CA LYS A 339 -7.56 18.16 47.89
C LYS A 339 -7.56 17.93 49.42
N ASN A 340 -7.34 16.68 49.88
CA ASN A 340 -7.31 16.34 51.29
C ASN A 340 -6.18 17.09 52.03
N ASN A 341 -4.99 17.17 51.41
CA ASN A 341 -3.88 17.90 52.00
C ASN A 341 -4.18 19.42 52.14
N MET A 342 -4.79 19.99 51.10
CA MET A 342 -5.23 21.42 51.16
C MET A 342 -6.29 21.66 52.24
N ALA A 343 -7.24 20.73 52.40
CA ALA A 343 -8.23 20.84 53.49
C ALA A 343 -7.59 20.77 54.88
N ILE A 344 -6.58 19.91 55.08
CA ILE A 344 -5.82 19.83 56.34
C ILE A 344 -5.06 21.14 56.56
N ILE A 345 -4.38 21.70 55.53
CA ILE A 345 -3.64 22.96 55.62
C ILE A 345 -4.60 24.11 55.96
N SER A 346 -5.76 24.23 55.29
CA SER A 346 -6.77 25.24 55.62
C SER A 346 -7.25 25.13 57.06
N SER A 347 -7.51 23.90 57.55
CA SER A 347 -7.93 23.67 58.93
C SER A 347 -6.87 24.11 59.96
N LEU A 348 -5.58 23.81 59.66
CA LEU A 348 -4.46 24.22 60.51
C LEU A 348 -4.29 25.73 60.53
N LEU A 349 -4.39 26.42 59.37
CA LEU A 349 -4.31 27.86 59.23
C LEU A 349 -5.45 28.54 60.02
N ASN A 350 -6.67 28.04 59.95
CA ASN A 350 -7.82 28.50 60.66
C ASN A 350 -7.65 28.37 62.20
N LEU A 351 -7.17 27.22 62.66
CA LEU A 351 -6.83 26.98 64.05
C LEU A 351 -5.76 27.99 64.57
N GLN A 352 -4.70 28.20 63.78
CA GLN A 352 -3.62 29.11 64.13
C GLN A 352 -4.11 30.58 64.15
N SER A 353 -5.00 30.99 63.24
CA SER A 353 -5.62 32.28 63.20
C SER A 353 -6.41 32.57 64.54
N GLY A 354 -7.11 31.51 65.03
CA GLY A 354 -7.84 31.64 66.34
C GLY A 354 -6.96 31.83 67.58
N TYR A 355 -5.68 31.39 67.52
CA TYR A 355 -4.70 31.51 68.57
C TYR A 355 -3.72 32.68 68.37
N ALA A 356 -3.79 33.38 67.21
CA ALA A 356 -2.86 34.47 66.91
C ALA A 356 -3.02 35.69 67.84
N GLU A 357 -1.91 36.09 68.45
CA GLU A 357 -1.83 37.35 69.24
C GLU A 357 -1.48 38.50 68.27
N GLY A 358 -2.47 39.34 67.98
CA GLY A 358 -2.33 40.47 67.08
C GLY A 358 -3.15 40.37 65.79
N GLU A 359 -3.76 41.48 65.42
CA GLU A 359 -4.70 41.61 64.33
C GLU A 359 -4.01 41.38 62.94
N GLU A 360 -2.76 41.87 62.84
CA GLU A 360 -1.94 41.73 61.64
C GLU A 360 -1.57 40.22 61.30
N THR A 361 -1.18 39.50 62.39
CA THR A 361 -0.87 38.05 62.23
C THR A 361 -2.12 37.23 61.86
N ARG A 362 -3.26 37.58 62.49
CA ARG A 362 -4.56 36.96 62.19
C ARG A 362 -4.96 37.18 60.72
N ALA A 363 -4.88 38.44 60.27
CA ALA A 363 -5.21 38.84 58.92
C ALA A 363 -4.33 38.11 57.88
N LEU A 364 -3.02 37.91 58.13
CA LEU A 364 -2.10 37.17 57.26
C LEU A 364 -2.46 35.69 57.18
N LEU A 365 -2.84 35.05 58.29
CA LEU A 365 -3.25 33.63 58.31
C LEU A 365 -4.56 33.43 57.58
N GLU A 366 -5.55 34.31 57.74
CA GLU A 366 -6.82 34.24 56.99
C GLU A 366 -6.64 34.43 55.48
N GLU A 367 -5.74 35.34 55.06
CA GLU A 367 -5.40 35.54 53.65
C GLU A 367 -4.72 34.32 53.07
N THR A 368 -3.79 33.72 53.81
CA THR A 368 -3.12 32.47 53.37
C THR A 368 -4.12 31.33 53.26
N GLU A 369 -5.07 31.20 54.21
CA GLU A 369 -6.13 30.19 54.15
C GLU A 369 -7.04 30.38 52.93
N SER A 370 -7.42 31.61 52.58
CA SER A 370 -8.22 31.95 51.42
C SER A 370 -7.55 31.51 50.12
N ARG A 371 -6.21 31.71 49.99
CA ARG A 371 -5.41 31.22 48.83
C ARG A 371 -5.41 29.71 48.73
N VAL A 372 -5.23 29.00 49.86
CA VAL A 372 -5.26 27.54 49.88
C VAL A 372 -6.64 27.00 49.48
N ARG A 373 -7.71 27.65 49.93
CA ARG A 373 -9.08 27.29 49.53
C ARG A 373 -9.32 27.51 48.03
N ALA A 374 -8.82 28.61 47.44
CA ALA A 374 -8.92 28.87 46.02
C ALA A 374 -8.22 27.80 45.20
N MET A 375 -6.99 27.38 45.60
CA MET A 375 -6.29 26.26 44.97
C MET A 375 -7.07 24.94 45.09
N ALA A 376 -7.64 24.66 46.28
CA ALA A 376 -8.41 23.43 46.49
C ALA A 376 -9.63 23.33 45.56
N LEU A 377 -10.29 24.48 45.32
CA LEU A 377 -11.44 24.56 44.43
C LEU A 377 -11.09 24.23 42.96
N VAL A 378 -9.93 24.70 42.47
CA VAL A 378 -9.43 24.32 41.12
C VAL A 378 -9.23 22.80 41.02
N HIS A 379 -8.59 22.19 42.04
CA HIS A 379 -8.40 20.74 42.08
C HIS A 379 -9.72 19.94 42.15
N GLU A 380 -10.74 20.51 42.80
CA GLU A 380 -12.06 19.88 42.88
C GLU A 380 -12.78 19.87 41.53
N LEU A 381 -12.75 20.97 40.81
CA LEU A 381 -13.39 21.08 39.48
C LEU A 381 -12.75 20.21 38.40
N VAL A 382 -11.43 20.00 38.45
CA VAL A 382 -10.75 19.05 37.56
C VAL A 382 -11.32 17.63 37.71
N TYR A 383 -11.69 17.26 38.93
CA TYR A 383 -12.22 15.92 39.20
C TYR A 383 -13.70 15.75 38.85
N GLU A 384 -14.52 16.80 38.94
CA GLU A 384 -15.96 16.76 38.62
C GLU A 384 -16.23 16.74 37.13
N GLY A 385 -15.26 17.13 36.30
CA GLY A 385 -15.35 17.07 34.82
C GLY A 385 -15.00 15.72 34.24
N ASP A 386 -15.64 15.36 33.15
CA ASP A 386 -15.31 14.16 32.35
C ASP A 386 -13.90 14.23 31.69
N ASN A 387 -13.31 15.44 31.67
CA ASN A 387 -12.01 15.72 31.07
C ASN A 387 -11.04 16.27 32.11
N PHE A 388 -10.10 15.43 32.57
CA PHE A 388 -9.10 15.77 33.61
C PHE A 388 -8.09 16.87 33.22
N THR A 389 -8.21 17.43 32.01
CA THR A 389 -7.23 18.40 31.49
C THR A 389 -7.75 19.82 31.37
N GLU A 390 -9.06 20.05 31.35
CA GLU A 390 -9.67 21.36 31.11
C GLU A 390 -10.70 21.72 32.18
N ILE A 391 -10.68 22.96 32.63
CA ILE A 391 -11.55 23.50 33.65
C ILE A 391 -12.47 24.52 33.01
N ALA A 392 -13.77 24.40 33.25
CA ALA A 392 -14.77 25.40 32.90
C ALA A 392 -14.60 26.63 33.79
N ILE A 393 -14.05 27.70 33.26
CA ILE A 393 -13.65 28.87 34.05
C ILE A 393 -14.85 29.62 34.60
N ARG A 394 -15.98 29.66 33.92
CA ARG A 394 -17.22 30.23 34.44
C ARG A 394 -17.64 29.56 35.76
N ASP A 395 -17.61 28.22 35.81
CA ASP A 395 -17.99 27.46 37.01
C ASP A 395 -17.00 27.69 38.15
N LEU A 396 -15.71 27.78 37.82
CA LEU A 396 -14.66 28.12 38.80
C LEU A 396 -14.91 29.49 39.43
N LEU A 397 -15.10 30.52 38.60
CA LEU A 397 -15.31 31.87 39.04
C LEU A 397 -16.61 32.00 39.83
N ASP A 398 -17.70 31.37 39.41
CA ASP A 398 -18.99 31.39 40.13
C ASP A 398 -18.85 30.77 41.53
N ARG A 399 -18.23 29.60 41.66
CA ARG A 399 -17.97 28.99 42.98
C ARG A 399 -17.04 29.83 43.86
N MET A 400 -16.02 30.44 43.26
CA MET A 400 -15.12 31.34 44.00
C MET A 400 -15.84 32.59 44.52
N MET A 401 -16.63 33.25 43.66
CA MET A 401 -17.39 34.43 44.06
C MET A 401 -18.34 34.10 45.22
N ASN A 402 -19.06 32.98 45.14
CA ASN A 402 -19.93 32.50 46.19
C ASN A 402 -19.16 32.21 47.51
N LEU A 403 -17.96 31.65 47.42
CA LEU A 403 -17.11 31.36 48.58
C LEU A 403 -16.64 32.65 49.25
N LEU A 404 -16.13 33.63 48.46
CA LEU A 404 -15.62 34.90 48.94
C LEU A 404 -16.74 35.75 49.56
N GLU A 405 -17.92 35.83 48.94
CA GLU A 405 -19.08 36.54 49.50
C GLU A 405 -19.47 35.98 50.85
N ARG A 406 -19.53 34.65 51.03
CA ARG A 406 -19.81 34.01 52.32
C ARG A 406 -18.73 34.32 53.41
N SER A 407 -17.46 34.40 53.00
CA SER A 407 -16.33 34.56 53.90
C SER A 407 -16.18 36.01 54.38
N TYR A 408 -16.52 36.98 53.52
CA TYR A 408 -16.33 38.43 53.83
C TYR A 408 -17.62 39.22 54.10
N ARG A 409 -18.79 38.55 54.10
CA ARG A 409 -20.08 39.20 54.38
C ARG A 409 -20.10 39.80 55.77
N MET A 410 -20.26 41.10 55.81
CA MET A 410 -20.38 41.88 57.11
C MET A 410 -21.86 42.15 57.44
N PRO A 411 -22.31 41.95 58.66
CA PRO A 411 -23.72 42.16 59.04
C PRO A 411 -24.24 43.56 58.78
N ASP A 412 -23.38 44.57 58.84
CA ASP A 412 -23.71 46.01 58.76
C ASP A 412 -23.47 46.59 57.33
N LYS A 413 -23.02 45.80 56.35
CA LYS A 413 -22.74 46.25 54.98
C LYS A 413 -23.43 45.35 53.96
N ASP A 414 -24.09 45.98 53.00
CA ASP A 414 -24.73 45.29 51.89
C ASP A 414 -23.86 45.42 50.64
N ILE A 415 -22.77 44.61 50.60
CA ILE A 415 -21.84 44.53 49.46
C ILE A 415 -22.18 43.27 48.72
N SER A 416 -22.54 43.39 47.41
CA SER A 416 -22.87 42.30 46.53
C SER A 416 -21.76 42.04 45.48
N THR A 417 -21.76 40.84 44.94
CA THR A 417 -20.84 40.46 43.84
C THR A 417 -21.61 40.16 42.55
N SER A 418 -21.01 40.45 41.42
CA SER A 418 -21.57 40.06 40.11
C SER A 418 -20.49 39.48 39.20
N LEU A 419 -20.84 38.49 38.40
CA LEU A 419 -19.94 37.80 37.51
C LEU A 419 -20.44 37.85 36.07
N GLN A 420 -19.56 38.23 35.14
CA GLN A 420 -19.76 38.10 33.70
C GLN A 420 -18.58 37.31 33.09
N ALA A 421 -18.80 36.13 32.63
CA ALA A 421 -17.73 35.32 32.02
C ALA A 421 -18.19 34.69 30.71
N ASP A 422 -17.32 34.66 29.70
CA ASP A 422 -17.53 33.87 28.52
C ASP A 422 -17.40 32.37 28.83
N ASP A 423 -17.84 31.52 27.89
CA ASP A 423 -17.72 30.08 28.03
C ASP A 423 -16.30 29.67 27.61
N ILE A 424 -15.39 29.66 28.60
CA ILE A 424 -13.95 29.48 28.41
C ILE A 424 -13.50 28.23 29.18
N THR A 425 -12.70 27.39 28.55
CA THR A 425 -11.97 26.29 29.22
C THR A 425 -10.47 26.62 29.27
N MET A 426 -9.83 26.31 30.37
CA MET A 426 -8.38 26.46 30.56
C MET A 426 -7.80 25.24 31.26
N ASP A 427 -6.51 24.99 31.01
CA ASP A 427 -5.76 23.97 31.73
C ASP A 427 -5.52 24.38 33.21
N MET A 428 -5.10 23.39 34.00
CA MET A 428 -4.83 23.63 35.44
C MET A 428 -3.69 24.65 35.65
N SER A 429 -2.70 24.70 34.78
CA SER A 429 -1.54 25.58 34.87
C SER A 429 -1.92 27.07 34.73
N SER A 430 -2.96 27.35 33.98
CA SER A 430 -3.53 28.69 33.80
C SER A 430 -4.65 28.99 34.82
N SER A 431 -5.44 27.96 35.19
CA SER A 431 -6.59 28.11 36.07
C SER A 431 -6.18 28.43 37.51
N ILE A 432 -5.08 27.86 38.02
CA ILE A 432 -4.59 28.17 39.41
C ILE A 432 -4.16 29.61 39.53
N PRO A 433 -3.27 30.17 38.68
CA PRO A 433 -2.93 31.59 38.75
C PRO A 433 -4.14 32.51 38.60
N LEU A 434 -5.08 32.19 37.71
CA LEU A 434 -6.32 32.94 37.52
C LEU A 434 -7.18 32.96 38.80
N ALA A 435 -7.39 31.78 39.40
CA ALA A 435 -8.13 31.66 40.66
C ALA A 435 -7.51 32.48 41.78
N LEU A 436 -6.19 32.41 41.93
CA LEU A 436 -5.47 33.19 42.92
C LEU A 436 -5.56 34.71 42.66
N LEU A 437 -5.47 35.14 41.38
CA LEU A 437 -5.65 36.54 41.02
C LEU A 437 -7.03 37.06 41.39
N VAL A 438 -8.08 36.34 41.05
CA VAL A 438 -9.45 36.71 41.40
C VAL A 438 -9.63 36.75 42.93
N ASN A 439 -9.07 35.75 43.64
CA ASN A 439 -9.09 35.74 45.11
C ASN A 439 -8.43 37.01 45.70
N GLU A 440 -7.23 37.36 45.23
CA GLU A 440 -6.51 38.54 45.74
C GLU A 440 -7.25 39.84 45.40
N LEU A 441 -7.69 40.02 44.16
CA LEU A 441 -8.32 41.27 43.72
C LEU A 441 -9.67 41.49 44.38
N VAL A 442 -10.52 40.45 44.46
CA VAL A 442 -11.82 40.54 45.13
C VAL A 442 -11.66 40.74 46.61
N THR A 443 -10.71 40.06 47.27
CA THR A 443 -10.42 40.27 48.70
C THR A 443 -9.92 41.68 48.95
N ASN A 444 -9.07 42.24 48.07
CA ASN A 444 -8.62 43.62 48.17
C ASN A 444 -9.79 44.61 48.05
N SER A 445 -10.72 44.42 47.13
CA SER A 445 -11.92 45.26 47.04
C SER A 445 -12.79 45.14 48.28
N TRP A 446 -12.98 43.96 48.88
CA TRP A 446 -13.70 43.81 50.17
C TRP A 446 -13.02 44.54 51.34
N LYS A 447 -11.71 44.45 51.49
CA LYS A 447 -10.94 44.99 52.58
C LYS A 447 -10.74 46.49 52.45
N HIS A 448 -10.51 47.01 51.26
CA HIS A 448 -10.02 48.38 51.04
C HIS A 448 -10.99 49.29 50.27
N GLY A 449 -11.88 48.72 49.44
CA GLY A 449 -12.75 49.50 48.56
C GLY A 449 -13.89 50.24 49.30
N PHE A 450 -14.43 49.68 50.39
CA PHE A 450 -15.66 50.16 50.99
C PHE A 450 -15.45 50.74 52.42
N HIS A 451 -14.52 51.71 52.54
CA HIS A 451 -14.30 52.41 53.80
C HIS A 451 -15.41 53.44 54.06
N GLY A 452 -16.24 53.19 55.09
CA GLY A 452 -17.33 54.08 55.46
C GLY A 452 -18.62 53.92 54.63
N GLU A 453 -18.65 53.06 53.60
CA GLU A 453 -19.83 52.82 52.77
C GLU A 453 -20.63 51.64 53.33
N ARG A 454 -21.98 51.71 53.20
CA ARG A 454 -22.90 50.64 53.65
C ARG A 454 -23.35 49.75 52.51
N GLU A 455 -23.30 50.20 51.25
CA GLU A 455 -23.72 49.49 50.04
C GLU A 455 -22.58 49.48 49.04
N GLY A 456 -22.36 48.35 48.37
CA GLY A 456 -21.29 48.21 47.38
C GLY A 456 -21.52 47.08 46.38
N LEU A 457 -20.82 47.16 45.22
CA LEU A 457 -20.81 46.14 44.19
C LEU A 457 -19.37 45.87 43.77
N ILE A 458 -19.00 44.58 43.75
CA ILE A 458 -17.77 44.10 43.15
C ILE A 458 -18.18 43.35 41.89
N HIS A 459 -17.70 43.82 40.74
CA HIS A 459 -17.95 43.19 39.46
C HIS A 459 -16.70 42.49 38.92
N VAL A 460 -16.84 41.21 38.59
CA VAL A 460 -15.77 40.42 37.96
C VAL A 460 -16.21 40.06 36.55
N SER A 461 -15.39 40.41 35.57
CA SER A 461 -15.63 39.94 34.18
C SER A 461 -14.41 39.27 33.58
N LEU A 462 -14.65 38.17 32.84
CA LEU A 462 -13.63 37.47 32.04
C LEU A 462 -14.16 37.27 30.65
N LEU A 463 -13.61 38.01 29.70
CA LEU A 463 -14.09 38.05 28.31
C LEU A 463 -12.95 37.72 27.36
N ARG A 464 -13.30 37.13 26.20
CA ARG A 464 -12.35 36.93 25.11
C ARG A 464 -12.40 38.13 24.16
N MET A 465 -11.31 38.91 24.09
CA MET A 465 -11.20 40.11 23.26
C MET A 465 -10.00 39.99 22.32
N ASN A 466 -10.23 40.05 21.00
CA ASN A 466 -9.16 40.00 19.97
C ASN A 466 -8.17 38.84 20.08
N GLY A 467 -8.62 37.69 20.58
CA GLY A 467 -7.77 36.49 20.70
C GLY A 467 -7.02 36.38 22.02
N GLN A 468 -7.16 37.35 22.91
CA GLN A 468 -6.66 37.36 24.30
C GLN A 468 -7.81 37.29 25.29
N PHE A 469 -7.51 36.94 26.53
CA PHE A 469 -8.45 37.01 27.64
C PHE A 469 -8.24 38.32 28.40
N GLU A 470 -9.35 39.00 28.78
CA GLU A 470 -9.35 40.16 29.63
C GLU A 470 -10.12 39.81 30.92
N LEU A 471 -9.39 39.74 32.04
CA LEU A 471 -9.95 39.69 33.36
C LEU A 471 -10.06 41.14 33.87
N ARG A 472 -11.26 41.56 34.28
CA ARG A 472 -11.52 42.85 34.91
C ARG A 472 -12.22 42.63 36.25
N VAL A 473 -11.63 43.18 37.30
CA VAL A 473 -12.22 43.21 38.63
C VAL A 473 -12.38 44.67 39.00
N GLU A 474 -13.62 45.11 39.23
CA GLU A 474 -13.93 46.51 39.57
C GLU A 474 -14.85 46.57 40.78
N ASP A 475 -14.63 47.57 41.64
CA ASP A 475 -15.49 47.93 42.72
C ASP A 475 -16.04 49.37 42.52
N ASN A 476 -17.21 49.67 43.11
CA ASN A 476 -17.79 51.02 43.13
C ASN A 476 -17.57 51.76 44.43
N GLY A 477 -16.50 51.40 45.17
CA GLY A 477 -16.14 51.94 46.42
C GLY A 477 -15.49 53.34 46.37
N SER A 478 -14.72 53.67 47.40
CA SER A 478 -14.09 55.00 47.56
C SER A 478 -12.96 55.30 46.55
N GLY A 479 -12.50 54.25 45.79
CA GLY A 479 -11.39 54.39 44.90
C GLY A 479 -10.04 54.67 45.58
N ILE A 480 -9.03 54.94 44.72
CA ILE A 480 -7.68 55.34 45.21
C ILE A 480 -7.25 56.64 44.56
N SER A 481 -6.48 57.49 45.32
CA SER A 481 -5.86 58.66 44.73
C SER A 481 -4.72 58.30 43.77
N GLU A 482 -4.37 59.22 42.83
CA GLU A 482 -3.22 59.01 41.91
C GLU A 482 -1.93 58.69 42.66
N GLU A 483 -1.68 59.33 43.81
CA GLU A 483 -0.51 59.07 44.65
C GLU A 483 -0.54 57.67 45.30
N GLN A 484 -1.74 57.18 45.64
CA GLN A 484 -1.91 55.78 46.10
C GLN A 484 -1.78 54.77 44.99
N ALA A 485 -2.26 55.07 43.76
CA ALA A 485 -2.08 54.25 42.59
C ALA A 485 -0.60 54.11 42.24
N GLU A 486 0.19 55.18 42.24
CA GLU A 486 1.64 55.14 42.06
C GLU A 486 2.36 54.30 43.13
N LYS A 487 1.90 54.35 44.39
CA LYS A 487 2.44 53.52 45.49
C LYS A 487 2.09 52.04 45.33
N LEU A 488 0.92 51.71 44.81
CA LEU A 488 0.55 50.33 44.49
C LEU A 488 1.43 49.71 43.35
N LEU A 489 1.95 50.54 42.44
CA LEU A 489 2.88 50.14 41.41
C LEU A 489 4.32 49.95 41.91
N GLN A 490 4.64 50.39 43.15
CA GLN A 490 5.97 50.14 43.69
C GLN A 490 6.08 48.77 44.33
N PRO A 491 7.21 48.02 44.14
CA PRO A 491 7.38 46.64 44.60
C PRO A 491 7.45 46.48 46.13
N SER A 492 6.88 47.39 46.91
CA SER A 492 6.99 47.45 48.36
C SER A 492 5.89 46.73 49.14
N SER A 493 4.79 46.29 48.48
CA SER A 493 3.72 45.54 49.14
C SER A 493 3.72 44.08 48.78
N PHE A 494 3.50 43.22 49.78
CA PHE A 494 3.43 41.77 49.56
C PHE A 494 2.33 41.36 48.55
N GLY A 495 1.15 41.98 48.63
CA GLY A 495 0.03 41.76 47.72
C GLY A 495 0.37 42.12 46.27
N TYR A 496 1.06 43.23 46.01
CA TYR A 496 1.51 43.62 44.68
C TYR A 496 2.48 42.57 44.08
N THR A 497 3.42 42.09 44.90
CA THR A 497 4.39 41.05 44.45
C THR A 497 3.70 39.78 44.02
N ILE A 498 2.66 39.35 44.75
CA ILE A 498 1.87 38.15 44.40
C ILE A 498 1.09 38.37 43.10
N ILE A 499 0.31 39.47 42.99
CA ILE A 499 -0.50 39.78 41.82
C ILE A 499 0.39 39.85 40.58
N ASN A 500 1.52 40.56 40.66
CA ASN A 500 2.43 40.67 39.51
C ASN A 500 3.08 39.34 39.12
N GLY A 501 3.44 38.52 40.11
CA GLY A 501 3.95 37.17 39.85
C GLY A 501 2.92 36.27 39.17
N LEU A 502 1.66 36.33 39.57
CA LEU A 502 0.57 35.55 38.95
C LEU A 502 0.25 36.03 37.52
N VAL A 503 0.27 37.36 37.29
CA VAL A 503 0.11 37.96 35.96
C VAL A 503 1.24 37.50 35.03
N GLN A 504 2.49 37.47 35.50
CA GLN A 504 3.62 36.94 34.71
C GLN A 504 3.49 35.44 34.40
N GLN A 505 2.94 34.66 35.34
CA GLN A 505 2.67 33.23 35.08
C GLN A 505 1.63 33.03 33.99
N LEU A 506 0.65 33.91 33.86
CA LEU A 506 -0.31 33.93 32.76
C LEU A 506 0.24 34.55 31.47
N GLY A 507 1.46 35.10 31.48
CA GLY A 507 2.04 35.82 30.35
C GLY A 507 1.35 37.12 30.02
N GLY A 508 0.66 37.72 31.00
CA GLY A 508 -0.21 38.87 30.84
C GLY A 508 0.42 40.21 31.20
N THR A 509 -0.41 41.26 31.09
CA THR A 509 -0.14 42.64 31.48
C THR A 509 -1.19 43.11 32.49
N LEU A 510 -0.79 44.01 33.42
CA LEU A 510 -1.62 44.52 34.48
C LEU A 510 -1.81 46.04 34.30
N GLU A 511 -3.05 46.51 34.41
CA GLU A 511 -3.43 47.91 34.31
C GLU A 511 -4.41 48.25 35.44
N TYR A 512 -4.28 49.43 36.04
CA TYR A 512 -5.20 49.98 37.05
C TYR A 512 -5.94 51.18 36.47
N ASP A 513 -7.27 51.21 36.60
CA ASP A 513 -8.11 52.31 36.20
C ASP A 513 -8.90 52.85 37.41
N SER A 514 -8.60 54.07 37.85
CA SER A 514 -9.25 54.79 38.93
C SER A 514 -9.99 56.02 38.44
N SER A 515 -10.26 56.15 37.15
CA SER A 515 -10.91 57.33 36.55
C SER A 515 -12.40 57.49 36.89
N GLY A 516 -13.03 56.45 37.45
CA GLY A 516 -14.43 56.39 37.81
C GLY A 516 -14.66 56.46 39.34
N LYS A 517 -15.86 56.03 39.79
CA LYS A 517 -16.10 55.67 41.19
C LYS A 517 -15.53 54.28 41.44
N GLY A 518 -14.62 54.17 42.44
CA GLY A 518 -13.99 52.90 42.78
C GLY A 518 -12.68 52.62 42.02
N LEU A 519 -12.26 51.36 42.00
CA LEU A 519 -11.03 50.90 41.38
C LEU A 519 -11.36 49.72 40.41
N ALA A 520 -10.85 49.81 39.20
CA ALA A 520 -10.85 48.68 38.29
C ALA A 520 -9.41 48.18 38.03
N VAL A 521 -9.22 46.87 38.15
CA VAL A 521 -7.97 46.17 37.82
C VAL A 521 -8.20 45.33 36.58
N ILE A 522 -7.40 45.59 35.55
CA ILE A 522 -7.53 44.96 34.24
C ILE A 522 -6.27 44.14 33.97
N ILE A 523 -6.46 42.86 33.63
CA ILE A 523 -5.37 41.93 33.29
C ILE A 523 -5.67 41.33 31.93
N ARG A 524 -4.73 41.48 30.96
CA ARG A 524 -4.83 40.90 29.62
C ARG A 524 -3.77 39.85 29.45
N PHE A 525 -4.17 38.64 29.02
CA PHE A 525 -3.28 37.48 28.87
C PHE A 525 -3.71 36.53 27.77
#